data_f013912619125f57bf584f80b294280c
#
_entry.id   f013912619125f57bf584f80b294280c
#
_cell.length_a   1.000
_cell.length_b   1.000
_cell.length_c   1.000
_cell.angle_alpha   90.00
_cell.angle_beta   90.00
_cell.angle_gamma   90.00
#
_symmetry.space_group_name_H-M   'P 1'
#
loop_
_entity.id
_entity.type
_entity.pdbx_description
1 polymer ?
#
loop_
_entity_poly.entity_id
_entity_poly.type
_entity_poly.pdbx_seq_one_letter_code
_entity_poly.pdbx_strand_id
1 'polypeptide(L)'
;MEQLRMIRYSGPVTDKPLPEGYSFKLFSGTDEEIAQWVGLCVNGLIPGATAKTFDDTVRNYENIVAEKDCLFVADPDGKYVMTSTYYIRPNGEGLVHMVASAPESRGKGLGHAILAEGLRMLEARGCEVIRLKSDDWRLAAIKTYLVGGFKPVIFDDPESDMEERWNKVCEQLNFKTDYVYEK
;
A
#
# COMPACT_ATOMS: atom_id res chain seq x y z
N MET A 1 -14.78 7.67 10.95
CA MET A 1 -13.47 7.83 11.63
C MET A 1 -12.43 8.04 10.55
N GLU A 2 -11.57 9.04 10.69
CA GLU A 2 -10.51 9.32 9.72
C GLU A 2 -9.45 8.21 9.76
N GLN A 3 -8.86 7.84 8.60
CA GLN A 3 -7.80 6.85 8.55
C GLN A 3 -6.48 7.39 9.14
N LEU A 4 -5.70 6.52 9.75
CA LEU A 4 -4.32 6.80 10.14
C LEU A 4 -3.50 7.17 8.90
N ARG A 5 -2.66 8.20 9.03
CA ARG A 5 -1.80 8.69 7.95
C ARG A 5 -0.34 8.37 8.23
N MET A 6 0.38 8.04 7.19
CA MET A 6 1.80 7.74 7.26
C MET A 6 2.57 8.45 6.15
N ILE A 7 3.81 8.79 6.42
CA ILE A 7 4.73 9.44 5.49
C ILE A 7 6.07 8.72 5.47
N ARG A 8 6.69 8.65 4.30
CA ARG A 8 8.08 8.23 4.10
C ARG A 8 8.78 9.22 3.19
N TYR A 9 9.98 9.57 3.54
CA TYR A 9 10.89 10.32 2.67
C TYR A 9 11.74 9.35 1.84
N SER A 10 12.14 9.74 0.63
CA SER A 10 13.04 8.95 -0.21
C SER A 10 14.32 8.57 0.53
N GLY A 11 14.86 7.41 0.22
CA GLY A 11 16.06 6.90 0.88
C GLY A 11 16.19 5.38 0.72
N PRO A 12 17.16 4.74 1.36
CA PRO A 12 17.40 3.32 1.16
C PRO A 12 16.14 2.48 1.36
N VAL A 13 15.82 1.66 0.36
CA VAL A 13 14.74 0.68 0.44
C VAL A 13 15.33 -0.65 0.87
N THR A 14 14.85 -1.18 2.00
CA THR A 14 15.27 -2.52 2.45
C THR A 14 14.86 -3.55 1.41
N ASP A 15 15.83 -4.31 0.91
CA ASP A 15 15.58 -5.35 -0.05
C ASP A 15 14.79 -6.51 0.58
N LYS A 16 13.73 -6.89 -0.09
CA LYS A 16 12.86 -8.01 0.29
C LYS A 16 12.48 -8.75 -0.99
N PRO A 17 13.32 -9.72 -1.41
CA PRO A 17 13.04 -10.48 -2.61
C PRO A 17 11.75 -11.28 -2.46
N LEU A 18 11.08 -11.52 -3.59
CA LEU A 18 9.97 -12.45 -3.63
C LEU A 18 10.46 -13.88 -3.34
N PRO A 19 9.62 -14.74 -2.77
CA PRO A 19 9.91 -16.17 -2.70
C PRO A 19 10.12 -16.77 -4.09
N GLU A 20 10.79 -17.91 -4.14
CA GLU A 20 11.05 -18.61 -5.39
C GLU A 20 9.74 -18.91 -6.16
N GLY A 21 9.77 -18.67 -7.47
CA GLY A 21 8.63 -18.85 -8.37
C GLY A 21 7.63 -17.72 -8.41
N TYR A 22 7.67 -16.78 -7.45
CA TYR A 22 6.82 -15.58 -7.49
C TYR A 22 7.42 -14.50 -8.40
N SER A 23 6.57 -13.68 -9.00
CA SER A 23 7.03 -12.59 -9.87
C SER A 23 6.16 -11.34 -9.74
N PHE A 24 6.77 -10.17 -10.01
CA PHE A 24 6.02 -8.92 -10.17
C PHE A 24 5.42 -8.83 -11.57
N LYS A 25 4.20 -8.31 -11.66
CA LYS A 25 3.49 -8.01 -12.91
C LYS A 25 2.84 -6.64 -12.82
N LEU A 26 2.99 -5.82 -13.85
CA LEU A 26 2.17 -4.64 -14.02
C LEU A 26 0.85 -5.02 -14.69
N PHE A 27 -0.20 -4.25 -14.40
CA PHE A 27 -1.48 -4.39 -15.10
C PHE A 27 -1.31 -4.26 -16.60
N SER A 28 -1.86 -5.19 -17.37
CA SER A 28 -1.72 -5.22 -18.84
C SER A 28 -3.00 -4.79 -19.58
N GLY A 29 -4.06 -4.47 -18.86
CA GLY A 29 -5.30 -3.94 -19.44
C GLY A 29 -6.38 -4.98 -19.68
N THR A 30 -6.25 -6.21 -19.18
CA THR A 30 -7.23 -7.28 -19.44
C THR A 30 -8.35 -7.34 -18.42
N ASP A 31 -9.53 -7.79 -18.84
CA ASP A 31 -10.68 -8.00 -17.94
C ASP A 31 -10.42 -9.14 -16.95
N GLU A 32 -9.59 -10.12 -17.30
CA GLU A 32 -9.19 -11.21 -16.40
C GLU A 32 -8.36 -10.67 -15.22
N GLU A 33 -7.43 -9.76 -15.48
CA GLU A 33 -6.65 -9.11 -14.41
C GLU A 33 -7.54 -8.26 -13.48
N ILE A 34 -8.56 -7.60 -14.04
CA ILE A 34 -9.55 -6.87 -13.25
C ILE A 34 -10.33 -7.83 -12.36
N ALA A 35 -10.76 -8.98 -12.88
CA ALA A 35 -11.46 -9.99 -12.09
C ALA A 35 -10.55 -10.54 -10.96
N GLN A 36 -9.27 -10.75 -11.21
CA GLN A 36 -8.30 -11.15 -10.19
C GLN A 36 -8.11 -10.04 -9.13
N TRP A 37 -7.97 -8.78 -9.55
CA TRP A 37 -7.89 -7.63 -8.63
C TRP A 37 -9.13 -7.53 -7.74
N VAL A 38 -10.32 -7.67 -8.29
CA VAL A 38 -11.59 -7.72 -7.54
C VAL A 38 -11.55 -8.84 -6.52
N GLY A 39 -11.13 -10.04 -6.92
CA GLY A 39 -10.98 -11.19 -6.03
C GLY A 39 -10.04 -10.93 -4.84
N LEU A 40 -8.96 -10.17 -5.05
CA LEU A 40 -8.06 -9.74 -3.98
C LEU A 40 -8.74 -8.73 -3.04
N CYS A 41 -9.43 -7.75 -3.60
CA CYS A 41 -10.01 -6.64 -2.83
C CYS A 41 -11.21 -7.05 -1.96
N VAL A 42 -12.07 -7.96 -2.42
CA VAL A 42 -13.21 -8.44 -1.62
C VAL A 42 -12.81 -9.13 -0.32
N ASN A 43 -11.57 -9.64 -0.24
CA ASN A 43 -11.04 -10.36 0.92
C ASN A 43 -10.49 -9.44 2.02
N GLY A 44 -11.16 -8.33 2.30
CA GLY A 44 -10.88 -7.48 3.47
C GLY A 44 -10.40 -6.07 3.16
N LEU A 45 -10.33 -5.66 1.88
CA LEU A 45 -10.08 -4.26 1.53
C LEU A 45 -11.40 -3.53 1.23
N ILE A 46 -12.16 -4.03 0.27
CA ILE A 46 -13.47 -3.48 -0.13
C ILE A 46 -14.48 -4.62 -0.26
N PRO A 47 -15.26 -4.93 0.78
CA PRO A 47 -16.35 -5.90 0.68
C PRO A 47 -17.31 -5.48 -0.44
N GLY A 48 -17.62 -6.41 -1.34
CA GLY A 48 -18.51 -6.15 -2.49
C GLY A 48 -17.83 -5.41 -3.65
N ALA A 49 -16.50 -5.37 -3.73
CA ALA A 49 -15.77 -4.83 -4.89
C ALA A 49 -16.24 -5.50 -6.19
N THR A 50 -16.28 -4.72 -7.26
CA THR A 50 -16.65 -5.12 -8.63
C THR A 50 -15.66 -4.56 -9.63
N ALA A 51 -15.81 -4.91 -10.92
CA ALA A 51 -15.03 -4.28 -11.99
C ALA A 51 -15.18 -2.74 -11.99
N LYS A 52 -16.40 -2.24 -11.70
CA LYS A 52 -16.64 -0.80 -11.54
C LYS A 52 -15.80 -0.21 -10.39
N THR A 53 -15.58 -0.95 -9.31
CA THR A 53 -14.70 -0.50 -8.22
C THR A 53 -13.26 -0.33 -8.70
N PHE A 54 -12.75 -1.24 -9.54
CA PHE A 54 -11.44 -1.08 -10.18
C PHE A 54 -11.40 0.17 -11.06
N ASP A 55 -12.42 0.35 -11.90
CA ASP A 55 -12.49 1.53 -12.76
C ASP A 55 -12.49 2.83 -11.93
N ASP A 56 -13.29 2.93 -10.88
CA ASP A 56 -13.42 4.12 -10.05
C ASP A 56 -12.17 4.40 -9.20
N THR A 57 -11.43 3.36 -8.78
CA THR A 57 -10.32 3.52 -7.81
C THR A 57 -8.94 3.36 -8.41
N VAL A 58 -8.81 2.83 -9.63
CA VAL A 58 -7.54 2.61 -10.32
C VAL A 58 -7.57 3.17 -11.72
N ARG A 59 -8.43 2.64 -12.64
CA ARG A 59 -8.36 2.97 -14.07
C ARG A 59 -8.70 4.43 -14.37
N ASN A 60 -9.76 4.96 -13.74
CA ASN A 60 -10.25 6.33 -13.95
C ASN A 60 -9.92 7.24 -12.77
N TYR A 61 -9.11 6.77 -11.82
CA TYR A 61 -8.73 7.60 -10.69
C TYR A 61 -7.72 8.65 -11.12
N GLU A 62 -7.90 9.87 -10.63
CA GLU A 62 -7.06 11.00 -11.02
C GLU A 62 -5.57 10.71 -10.78
N ASN A 63 -4.76 10.99 -11.80
CA ASN A 63 -3.31 10.80 -11.82
C ASN A 63 -2.80 9.35 -11.77
N ILE A 64 -3.65 8.35 -11.85
CA ILE A 64 -3.24 6.95 -12.01
C ILE A 64 -3.20 6.58 -13.49
N VAL A 65 -2.09 5.97 -13.92
CA VAL A 65 -1.97 5.26 -15.19
C VAL A 65 -1.88 3.78 -14.85
N ALA A 66 -3.00 3.06 -14.95
CA ALA A 66 -3.13 1.71 -14.39
C ALA A 66 -2.02 0.76 -14.85
N GLU A 67 -1.61 0.82 -16.13
CA GLU A 67 -0.56 -0.03 -16.73
C GLU A 67 0.86 0.30 -16.21
N LYS A 68 1.04 1.44 -15.53
CA LYS A 68 2.32 1.87 -14.94
C LYS A 68 2.33 1.81 -13.43
N ASP A 69 1.16 1.92 -12.82
CA ASP A 69 1.01 2.20 -11.40
C ASP A 69 0.41 1.02 -10.63
N CYS A 70 -0.38 0.14 -11.27
CA CYS A 70 -0.99 -1.02 -10.63
C CYS A 70 -0.07 -2.24 -10.74
N LEU A 71 0.47 -2.64 -9.59
CA LEU A 71 1.43 -3.74 -9.46
C LEU A 71 0.75 -4.96 -8.83
N PHE A 72 1.07 -6.14 -9.35
CA PHE A 72 0.67 -7.42 -8.81
C PHE A 72 1.87 -8.27 -8.40
N VAL A 73 1.63 -9.20 -7.50
CA VAL A 73 2.48 -10.37 -7.29
C VAL A 73 1.73 -11.58 -7.81
N ALA A 74 2.35 -12.29 -8.78
CA ALA A 74 1.89 -13.57 -9.27
C ALA A 74 2.61 -14.70 -8.52
N ASP A 75 1.89 -15.76 -8.21
CA ASP A 75 2.44 -17.01 -7.67
C ASP A 75 3.08 -17.87 -8.78
N PRO A 76 3.67 -19.04 -8.45
CA PRO A 76 4.27 -19.94 -9.45
C PRO A 76 3.30 -20.44 -10.53
N ASP A 77 2.00 -20.47 -10.25
CA ASP A 77 0.95 -20.87 -11.20
C ASP A 77 0.44 -19.69 -12.04
N GLY A 78 0.97 -18.49 -11.82
CA GLY A 78 0.60 -17.26 -12.54
C GLY A 78 -0.64 -16.56 -11.99
N LYS A 79 -1.23 -17.04 -10.89
CA LYS A 79 -2.37 -16.42 -10.23
C LYS A 79 -1.91 -15.17 -9.45
N TYR A 80 -2.65 -14.08 -9.55
CA TYR A 80 -2.37 -12.89 -8.75
C TYR A 80 -2.80 -13.10 -7.30
N VAL A 81 -1.86 -12.95 -6.39
CA VAL A 81 -2.04 -13.19 -4.94
C VAL A 81 -1.89 -11.94 -4.10
N MET A 82 -1.43 -10.86 -4.69
CA MET A 82 -1.35 -9.55 -4.05
C MET A 82 -1.37 -8.43 -5.09
N THR A 83 -1.90 -7.26 -4.72
CA THR A 83 -1.88 -6.04 -5.53
C THR A 83 -1.56 -4.83 -4.68
N SER A 84 -0.99 -3.81 -5.30
CA SER A 84 -0.83 -2.46 -4.76
C SER A 84 -0.66 -1.47 -5.92
N THR A 85 -1.19 -0.26 -5.76
CA THR A 85 -1.06 0.82 -6.75
C THR A 85 -0.15 1.91 -6.22
N TYR A 86 0.78 2.40 -7.07
CA TYR A 86 1.80 3.40 -6.73
C TYR A 86 1.78 4.54 -7.74
N TYR A 87 1.25 5.68 -7.36
CA TYR A 87 1.13 6.81 -8.28
C TYR A 87 1.66 8.12 -7.67
N ILE A 88 1.89 9.12 -8.51
CA ILE A 88 2.40 10.44 -8.11
C ILE A 88 1.30 11.47 -8.33
N ARG A 89 1.02 12.24 -7.30
CA ARG A 89 0.06 13.35 -7.30
C ARG A 89 0.64 14.57 -8.03
N PRO A 90 -0.20 15.55 -8.44
CA PRO A 90 0.26 16.79 -9.07
C PRO A 90 1.26 17.60 -8.24
N ASN A 91 1.21 17.46 -6.90
CA ASN A 91 2.16 18.11 -6.00
C ASN A 91 3.51 17.38 -5.88
N GLY A 92 3.73 16.29 -6.63
CA GLY A 92 4.96 15.50 -6.62
C GLY A 92 5.02 14.43 -5.53
N GLU A 93 4.04 14.34 -4.64
CA GLU A 93 4.00 13.29 -3.61
C GLU A 93 3.54 11.95 -4.18
N GLY A 94 4.24 10.88 -3.82
CA GLY A 94 3.84 9.50 -4.12
C GLY A 94 2.75 9.01 -3.18
N LEU A 95 1.91 8.13 -3.69
CA LEU A 95 0.88 7.46 -2.89
C LEU A 95 0.95 5.95 -3.05
N VAL A 96 0.83 5.25 -1.91
CA VAL A 96 0.55 3.81 -1.86
C VAL A 96 -0.96 3.66 -1.71
N HIS A 97 -1.58 2.96 -2.64
CA HIS A 97 -3.03 2.90 -2.78
C HIS A 97 -3.50 1.47 -3.09
N MET A 98 -4.68 1.08 -2.63
CA MET A 98 -5.34 -0.19 -2.95
C MET A 98 -4.49 -1.44 -2.69
N VAL A 99 -3.93 -1.56 -1.48
CA VAL A 99 -3.12 -2.73 -1.08
C VAL A 99 -4.02 -3.86 -0.63
N ALA A 100 -3.99 -4.97 -1.34
CA ALA A 100 -4.79 -6.16 -1.02
C ALA A 100 -4.01 -7.45 -1.26
N SER A 101 -4.31 -8.50 -0.48
CA SER A 101 -3.67 -9.81 -0.61
C SER A 101 -4.67 -10.93 -0.39
N ALA A 102 -4.50 -12.02 -1.13
CA ALA A 102 -5.22 -13.26 -0.91
C ALA A 102 -4.91 -13.81 0.50
N PRO A 103 -5.91 -14.31 1.24
CA PRO A 103 -5.70 -14.83 2.60
C PRO A 103 -4.62 -15.92 2.67
N GLU A 104 -4.60 -16.82 1.71
CA GLU A 104 -3.66 -17.96 1.61
C GLU A 104 -2.21 -17.55 1.30
N SER A 105 -1.99 -16.32 0.87
CA SER A 105 -0.66 -15.79 0.57
C SER A 105 -0.04 -14.97 1.72
N ARG A 106 -0.80 -14.76 2.81
CA ARG A 106 -0.33 -14.01 3.96
C ARG A 106 0.80 -14.73 4.70
N GLY A 107 1.64 -13.98 5.40
CA GLY A 107 2.78 -14.53 6.15
C GLY A 107 4.00 -14.92 5.31
N LYS A 108 3.93 -14.84 3.98
CA LYS A 108 5.03 -15.20 3.06
C LYS A 108 5.99 -14.04 2.75
N GLY A 109 5.84 -12.89 3.40
CA GLY A 109 6.69 -11.70 3.17
C GLY A 109 6.33 -10.89 1.92
N LEU A 110 5.30 -11.26 1.16
CA LEU A 110 4.91 -10.59 -0.09
C LEU A 110 4.58 -9.11 0.10
N GLY A 111 4.00 -8.73 1.26
CA GLY A 111 3.68 -7.35 1.57
C GLY A 111 4.92 -6.45 1.62
N HIS A 112 6.02 -6.93 2.20
CA HIS A 112 7.29 -6.21 2.21
C HIS A 112 7.92 -6.14 0.81
N ALA A 113 7.83 -7.24 0.05
CA ALA A 113 8.41 -7.29 -1.30
C ALA A 113 7.70 -6.32 -2.26
N ILE A 114 6.34 -6.32 -2.30
CA ILE A 114 5.59 -5.43 -3.17
C ILE A 114 5.73 -3.96 -2.74
N LEU A 115 5.81 -3.69 -1.43
CA LEU A 115 6.08 -2.34 -0.92
C LEU A 115 7.46 -1.86 -1.36
N ALA A 116 8.50 -2.68 -1.20
CA ALA A 116 9.86 -2.34 -1.60
C ALA A 116 9.95 -2.03 -3.11
N GLU A 117 9.30 -2.86 -3.94
CA GLU A 117 9.26 -2.63 -5.39
C GLU A 117 8.53 -1.34 -5.74
N GLY A 118 7.34 -1.11 -5.15
CA GLY A 118 6.58 0.12 -5.39
C GLY A 118 7.30 1.40 -4.93
N LEU A 119 8.03 1.33 -3.82
CA LEU A 119 8.89 2.44 -3.39
C LEU A 119 9.99 2.74 -4.42
N ARG A 120 10.65 1.71 -4.96
CA ARG A 120 11.64 1.89 -6.05
C ARG A 120 11.01 2.50 -7.31
N MET A 121 9.80 2.06 -7.67
CA MET A 121 9.06 2.62 -8.81
C MET A 121 8.78 4.12 -8.63
N LEU A 122 8.38 4.56 -7.44
CA LEU A 122 8.12 5.96 -7.14
C LEU A 122 9.42 6.78 -7.09
N GLU A 123 10.47 6.29 -6.42
CA GLU A 123 11.76 6.97 -6.30
C GLU A 123 12.48 7.10 -7.66
N ALA A 124 12.39 6.07 -8.53
CA ALA A 124 12.90 6.13 -9.91
C ALA A 124 12.22 7.22 -10.77
N ARG A 125 11.02 7.65 -10.37
CA ARG A 125 10.27 8.75 -10.99
C ARG A 125 10.51 10.10 -10.30
N GLY A 126 11.48 10.18 -9.40
CA GLY A 126 11.88 11.42 -8.70
C GLY A 126 10.99 11.77 -7.50
N CYS A 127 10.21 10.83 -7.00
CA CYS A 127 9.35 11.08 -5.84
C CYS A 127 10.18 11.11 -4.55
N GLU A 128 10.14 12.22 -3.82
CA GLU A 128 10.89 12.41 -2.57
C GLU A 128 10.04 12.14 -1.32
N VAL A 129 8.73 12.29 -1.43
CA VAL A 129 7.78 12.11 -0.32
C VAL A 129 6.70 11.13 -0.74
N ILE A 130 6.50 10.09 0.05
CA ILE A 130 5.52 9.04 -0.22
C ILE A 130 4.56 8.96 0.98
N ARG A 131 3.27 8.92 0.70
CA ARG A 131 2.22 8.87 1.71
C ARG A 131 1.34 7.65 1.55
N LEU A 132 0.68 7.27 2.62
CA LEU A 132 -0.40 6.28 2.62
C LEU A 132 -1.40 6.56 3.75
N LYS A 133 -2.54 5.89 3.65
CA LYS A 133 -3.55 5.85 4.72
C LYS A 133 -3.89 4.40 5.04
N SER A 134 -4.22 4.11 6.30
CA SER A 134 -4.62 2.78 6.74
C SER A 134 -5.65 2.88 7.87
N ASP A 135 -6.42 1.82 8.07
CA ASP A 135 -7.30 1.70 9.22
C ASP A 135 -6.54 1.08 10.40
N ASP A 136 -6.86 1.49 11.63
CA ASP A 136 -6.18 1.08 12.88
C ASP A 136 -6.09 -0.44 13.05
N TRP A 137 -7.13 -1.14 12.66
CA TRP A 137 -7.24 -2.60 12.82
C TRP A 137 -6.38 -3.40 11.82
N ARG A 138 -5.82 -2.73 10.80
CA ARG A 138 -4.95 -3.37 9.78
C ARG A 138 -3.51 -3.52 10.28
N LEU A 139 -3.32 -4.07 11.47
CA LEU A 139 -2.03 -4.12 12.17
C LEU A 139 -0.90 -4.73 11.32
N ALA A 140 -1.18 -5.81 10.57
CA ALA A 140 -0.18 -6.46 9.73
C ALA A 140 0.31 -5.54 8.59
N ALA A 141 -0.60 -4.77 7.97
CA ALA A 141 -0.26 -3.81 6.94
C ALA A 141 0.53 -2.64 7.53
N ILE A 142 0.06 -2.07 8.66
CA ILE A 142 0.75 -0.99 9.36
C ILE A 142 2.18 -1.42 9.74
N LYS A 143 2.35 -2.63 10.29
CA LYS A 143 3.69 -3.15 10.61
C LYS A 143 4.58 -3.23 9.37
N THR A 144 4.03 -3.65 8.23
CA THR A 144 4.77 -3.69 6.96
C THR A 144 5.24 -2.29 6.55
N TYR A 145 4.38 -1.28 6.68
CA TYR A 145 4.72 0.10 6.34
C TYR A 145 5.76 0.70 7.30
N LEU A 146 5.61 0.49 8.60
CA LEU A 146 6.59 0.94 9.61
C LEU A 146 7.98 0.33 9.36
N VAL A 147 8.05 -0.97 9.08
CA VAL A 147 9.31 -1.66 8.71
C VAL A 147 9.85 -1.14 7.38
N GLY A 148 8.96 -0.74 6.45
CA GLY A 148 9.32 -0.10 5.18
C GLY A 148 9.78 1.36 5.29
N GLY A 149 9.90 1.89 6.53
CA GLY A 149 10.41 3.24 6.79
C GLY A 149 9.36 4.34 6.79
N PHE A 150 8.07 3.99 6.76
CA PHE A 150 7.01 4.97 6.98
C PHE A 150 6.93 5.35 8.45
N LYS A 151 6.62 6.62 8.71
CA LYS A 151 6.37 7.18 10.04
C LYS A 151 4.91 7.62 10.17
N PRO A 152 4.31 7.48 11.35
CA PRO A 152 3.00 8.07 11.64
C PRO A 152 3.00 9.58 11.44
N VAL A 153 1.89 10.12 10.94
CA VAL A 153 1.66 11.57 10.84
C VAL A 153 0.62 11.96 11.87
N ILE A 154 0.95 12.98 12.66
CA ILE A 154 0.06 13.63 13.62
C ILE A 154 -0.19 15.05 13.13
N PHE A 155 -1.45 15.48 13.12
CA PHE A 155 -1.80 16.86 12.83
C PHE A 155 -1.85 17.68 14.12
N ASP A 156 -1.42 18.93 14.03
CA ASP A 156 -1.53 19.91 15.10
C ASP A 156 -3.00 20.41 15.21
N ASP A 157 -3.86 19.46 15.60
CA ASP A 157 -5.29 19.67 15.84
C ASP A 157 -5.63 19.18 17.24
N PRO A 158 -5.99 20.09 18.18
CA PRO A 158 -6.28 19.73 19.56
C PRO A 158 -7.52 18.82 19.73
N GLU A 159 -8.39 18.73 18.72
CA GLU A 159 -9.56 17.83 18.72
C GLU A 159 -9.26 16.46 18.09
N SER A 160 -8.06 16.27 17.57
CA SER A 160 -7.65 15.02 16.90
C SER A 160 -7.30 13.92 17.92
N ASP A 161 -7.87 12.74 17.74
CA ASP A 161 -7.52 11.52 18.48
C ASP A 161 -6.34 10.74 17.85
N MET A 162 -5.71 11.30 16.82
CA MET A 162 -4.75 10.60 15.97
C MET A 162 -3.53 10.10 16.77
N GLU A 163 -2.98 10.91 17.67
CA GLU A 163 -1.81 10.53 18.46
C GLU A 163 -2.15 9.39 19.44
N GLU A 164 -3.30 9.45 20.11
CA GLU A 164 -3.76 8.38 21.01
C GLU A 164 -3.94 7.06 20.26
N ARG A 165 -4.53 7.12 19.06
CA ARG A 165 -4.74 5.95 18.19
C ARG A 165 -3.42 5.35 17.74
N TRP A 166 -2.45 6.17 17.33
CA TRP A 166 -1.11 5.70 16.97
C TRP A 166 -0.39 5.06 18.15
N ASN A 167 -0.49 5.64 19.36
CA ASN A 167 0.09 5.06 20.57
C ASN A 167 -0.46 3.64 20.82
N LYS A 168 -1.79 3.45 20.71
CA LYS A 168 -2.43 2.13 20.85
C LYS A 168 -1.95 1.13 19.79
N VAL A 169 -1.84 1.56 18.54
CA VAL A 169 -1.36 0.70 17.45
C VAL A 169 0.10 0.31 17.66
N CYS A 170 0.97 1.26 18.02
CA CYS A 170 2.38 1.01 18.29
C CYS A 170 2.58 0.06 19.49
N GLU A 171 1.77 0.21 20.55
CA GLU A 171 1.76 -0.70 21.69
C GLU A 171 1.38 -2.13 21.27
N GLN A 172 0.28 -2.29 20.54
CA GLN A 172 -0.16 -3.61 20.04
C GLN A 172 0.87 -4.29 19.12
N LEU A 173 1.60 -3.51 18.33
CA LEU A 173 2.65 -4.01 17.45
C LEU A 173 3.98 -4.23 18.16
N ASN A 174 4.12 -3.79 19.41
CA ASN A 174 5.40 -3.68 20.13
C ASN A 174 6.46 -3.00 19.25
N PHE A 175 6.10 -1.87 18.64
CA PHE A 175 6.95 -1.15 17.68
C PHE A 175 7.18 0.28 18.17
N LYS A 176 8.46 0.71 18.18
CA LYS A 176 8.83 2.09 18.52
C LYS A 176 9.17 2.84 17.24
N THR A 177 8.60 4.03 17.09
CA THR A 177 8.85 4.93 15.96
C THR A 177 8.67 6.39 16.40
N ASP A 178 9.34 7.29 15.69
CA ASP A 178 9.09 8.72 15.83
C ASP A 178 7.86 9.11 15.03
N TYR A 179 7.15 10.13 15.50
CA TYR A 179 6.03 10.74 14.80
C TYR A 179 6.47 11.97 14.01
N VAL A 180 5.79 12.22 12.90
CA VAL A 180 5.94 13.44 12.11
C VAL A 180 4.73 14.32 12.39
N TYR A 181 4.99 15.52 12.91
CA TYR A 181 3.94 16.51 13.20
C TYR A 181 3.78 17.47 12.01
N GLU A 182 2.56 17.55 11.48
CA GLU A 182 2.19 18.45 10.38
C GLU A 182 1.12 19.44 10.85
N LYS A 183 1.15 20.66 10.27
CA LYS A 183 0.18 21.73 10.54
C LYS A 183 -1.05 21.59 9.66
#